data_ea118bcb8ac6c35bc2ad964ab519a322
#
_entry.id   ea118bcb8ac6c35bc2ad964ab519a322
#
_cell.length_a   1.000
_cell.length_b   1.000
_cell.length_c   1.000
_cell.angle_alpha   90.00
_cell.angle_beta   90.00
_cell.angle_gamma   90.00
#
_symmetry.space_group_name_H-M   'P 1'
#
loop_
_entity.id
_entity.type
_entity.pdbx_description
1 polymer ?
#
loop_
_entity_poly.entity_id
_entity_poly.type
_entity_poly.pdbx_seq_one_letter_code
_entity_poly.pdbx_strand_id
1 'polypeptide(L)'
;MHMSPEYLKIQMPSMPWPGGNQHPNGCTVTVGTDKEVLFEVSPLEPMRYRKAIEKIAYFFKRELGYDFPPYHTNHAYGDRSDIVFMWVGEDYDWSGNKKAVAYGACGFVPSGEDGHGWCLAWVWLHPYERRRRHLSNAWPYFRERFGRFFIQAPLSFTMKEFLRKHEYNTPERR
;
A
#
# COMPACT_ATOMS: atom_id res chain seq x y z
N MET A 1 1.20 -2.27 -24.27
CA MET A 1 -0.01 -1.93 -23.52
C MET A 1 -0.12 -0.42 -23.51
N HIS A 2 -1.07 0.13 -24.26
CA HIS A 2 -1.26 1.60 -24.34
C HIS A 2 -1.92 2.05 -23.04
N MET A 3 -1.19 2.81 -22.22
CA MET A 3 -1.75 3.35 -21.00
C MET A 3 -2.70 4.48 -21.35
N SER A 4 -3.87 4.49 -20.72
CA SER A 4 -4.84 5.56 -20.90
C SER A 4 -4.24 6.91 -20.52
N PRO A 5 -4.47 7.99 -21.31
CA PRO A 5 -4.01 9.34 -20.98
C PRO A 5 -4.43 9.85 -19.59
N GLU A 6 -5.46 9.24 -19.01
CA GLU A 6 -5.93 9.59 -17.66
C GLU A 6 -4.89 9.29 -16.57
N TYR A 7 -4.06 8.25 -16.74
CA TYR A 7 -3.01 7.92 -15.78
C TYR A 7 -1.85 8.92 -15.77
N LEU A 8 -1.63 9.62 -16.87
CA LEU A 8 -0.63 10.68 -16.96
C LEU A 8 -0.96 11.89 -16.06
N LYS A 9 -2.23 12.02 -15.66
CA LYS A 9 -2.72 13.11 -14.81
C LYS A 9 -2.77 12.76 -13.32
N ILE A 10 -2.42 11.52 -12.94
CA ILE A 10 -2.40 11.13 -11.54
C ILE A 10 -1.16 11.70 -10.88
N GLN A 11 -1.34 12.82 -10.19
CA GLN A 11 -0.28 13.41 -9.37
C GLN A 11 -0.20 12.66 -8.03
N MET A 12 0.90 11.97 -7.82
CA MET A 12 1.17 11.25 -6.59
C MET A 12 1.42 12.20 -5.41
N PRO A 13 1.04 11.80 -4.18
CA PRO A 13 1.30 12.60 -3.00
C PRO A 13 2.79 12.82 -2.78
N SER A 14 3.20 14.08 -2.68
CA SER A 14 4.53 14.47 -2.21
C SER A 14 4.51 14.61 -0.70
N MET A 15 5.59 14.20 -0.04
CA MET A 15 5.73 14.23 1.42
C MET A 15 7.19 14.36 1.83
N PRO A 16 7.47 14.70 3.11
CA PRO A 16 8.81 14.55 3.65
C PRO A 16 9.27 13.09 3.61
N TRP A 17 10.58 12.89 3.42
CA TRP A 17 11.15 11.54 3.41
C TRP A 17 10.89 10.83 4.75
N PRO A 18 10.30 9.62 4.74
CA PRO A 18 9.96 8.93 5.99
C PRO A 18 11.16 8.29 6.70
N GLY A 19 12.33 8.25 6.09
CA GLY A 19 13.55 7.62 6.63
C GLY A 19 14.39 8.48 7.57
N GLY A 20 13.91 9.63 8.03
CA GLY A 20 14.61 10.47 8.99
C GLY A 20 14.27 10.13 10.46
N ASN A 21 15.13 10.54 11.40
CA ASN A 21 15.01 10.31 12.85
C ASN A 21 13.75 10.92 13.50
N GLN A 22 12.76 11.34 12.75
CA GLN A 22 11.57 12.06 13.23
C GLN A 22 10.30 11.23 13.28
N HIS A 23 10.39 9.89 13.06
CA HIS A 23 9.22 9.01 13.11
C HIS A 23 9.26 8.14 14.35
N PRO A 24 8.54 8.50 15.43
CA PRO A 24 8.55 7.73 16.67
C PRO A 24 7.89 6.34 16.52
N ASN A 25 7.07 6.12 15.50
CA ASN A 25 6.30 4.88 15.35
C ASN A 25 6.38 4.27 13.92
N GLY A 26 6.97 4.95 12.95
CA GLY A 26 7.02 4.47 11.56
C GLY A 26 8.09 3.39 11.39
N CYS A 27 7.67 2.17 11.12
CA CYS A 27 8.59 1.13 10.68
C CYS A 27 8.89 1.35 9.19
N THR A 28 10.11 1.77 8.90
CA THR A 28 10.61 1.84 7.54
C THR A 28 11.35 0.57 7.23
N VAL A 29 10.89 -0.19 6.25
CA VAL A 29 11.51 -1.43 5.81
C VAL A 29 12.10 -1.23 4.43
N THR A 30 13.38 -1.53 4.27
CA THR A 30 13.98 -1.64 2.95
C THR A 30 13.60 -2.98 2.36
N VAL A 31 12.92 -2.98 1.21
CA VAL A 31 12.47 -4.19 0.53
C VAL A 31 13.21 -4.33 -0.80
N GLY A 32 13.77 -5.51 -1.05
CA GLY A 32 14.53 -5.78 -2.27
C GLY A 32 15.92 -5.17 -2.29
N THR A 33 16.55 -5.17 -3.47
CA THR A 33 17.93 -4.70 -3.68
C THR A 33 18.06 -3.19 -3.91
N ASP A 34 16.98 -2.50 -4.26
CA ASP A 34 16.98 -1.14 -4.80
C ASP A 34 16.60 -0.06 -3.78
N LYS A 35 16.85 -0.25 -2.51
CA LYS A 35 16.54 0.72 -1.44
C LYS A 35 15.09 1.23 -1.47
N GLU A 36 14.18 0.39 -1.93
CA GLU A 36 12.76 0.69 -1.91
C GLU A 36 12.29 0.78 -0.46
N VAL A 37 11.62 1.86 -0.13
CA VAL A 37 11.12 2.10 1.22
C VAL A 37 9.64 1.75 1.28
N LEU A 38 9.33 0.76 2.10
CA LEU A 38 7.97 0.44 2.52
C LEU A 38 7.76 1.08 3.90
N PHE A 39 6.87 2.06 3.97
CA PHE A 39 6.60 2.82 5.18
C PHE A 39 5.25 2.44 5.78
N GLU A 40 5.26 1.94 7.03
CA GLU A 40 4.05 1.67 7.79
C GLU A 40 3.48 2.97 8.36
N VAL A 41 2.21 3.25 8.06
CA VAL A 41 1.50 4.44 8.53
C VAL A 41 0.47 4.04 9.57
N SER A 42 0.80 4.27 10.82
CA SER A 42 -0.11 4.07 11.95
C SER A 42 -1.11 5.23 12.09
N PRO A 43 -2.20 5.06 12.85
CA PRO A 43 -3.13 6.15 13.16
C PRO A 43 -2.48 7.34 13.88
N LEU A 44 -1.33 7.13 14.53
CA LEU A 44 -0.58 8.18 15.25
C LEU A 44 0.37 8.97 14.34
N GLU A 45 0.58 8.51 13.11
CA GLU A 45 1.43 9.22 12.16
C GLU A 45 0.86 10.59 11.78
N PRO A 46 1.72 11.55 11.44
CA PRO A 46 1.29 12.87 10.99
C PRO A 46 0.25 12.80 9.88
N MET A 47 -0.74 13.70 9.94
CA MET A 47 -1.87 13.74 9.01
C MET A 47 -1.46 13.74 7.53
N ARG A 48 -0.30 14.31 7.19
CA ARG A 48 0.24 14.34 5.81
C ARG A 48 0.46 12.95 5.22
N TYR A 49 0.93 11.98 6.02
CA TYR A 49 1.11 10.58 5.57
C TYR A 49 -0.22 9.87 5.42
N ARG A 50 -1.11 10.05 6.40
CA ARG A 50 -2.46 9.48 6.37
C ARG A 50 -3.27 10.01 5.17
N LYS A 51 -3.17 11.31 4.86
CA LYS A 51 -3.79 11.91 3.67
C LYS A 51 -3.17 11.40 2.36
N ALA A 52 -1.89 11.08 2.34
CA ALA A 52 -1.26 10.46 1.17
C ALA A 52 -1.87 9.09 0.88
N ILE A 53 -2.05 8.25 1.90
CA ILE A 53 -2.73 6.96 1.75
C ILE A 53 -4.19 7.14 1.32
N GLU A 54 -4.92 8.06 1.93
CA GLU A 54 -6.30 8.35 1.56
C GLU A 54 -6.43 8.72 0.08
N LYS A 55 -5.52 9.55 -0.43
CA LYS A 55 -5.47 9.90 -1.85
C LYS A 55 -5.22 8.67 -2.74
N ILE A 56 -4.31 7.79 -2.34
CA ILE A 56 -4.04 6.53 -3.07
C ILE A 56 -5.27 5.60 -3.01
N ALA A 57 -5.93 5.51 -1.86
CA ALA A 57 -7.17 4.74 -1.70
C ALA A 57 -8.30 5.26 -2.61
N TYR A 58 -8.37 6.57 -2.86
CA TYR A 58 -9.29 7.12 -3.85
C TYR A 58 -8.93 6.72 -5.28
N PHE A 59 -7.64 6.60 -5.62
CA PHE A 59 -7.24 6.08 -6.93
C PHE A 59 -7.64 4.62 -7.10
N PHE A 60 -7.44 3.80 -6.07
CA PHE A 60 -7.91 2.42 -6.03
C PHE A 60 -9.42 2.33 -6.28
N LYS A 61 -10.22 3.11 -5.51
CA LYS A 61 -11.68 3.17 -5.68
C LYS A 61 -12.07 3.49 -7.12
N ARG A 62 -11.50 4.57 -7.69
CA ARG A 62 -11.84 5.04 -9.03
C ARG A 62 -11.48 4.03 -10.12
N GLU A 63 -10.34 3.41 -10.02
CA GLU A 63 -9.86 2.46 -11.03
C GLU A 63 -10.69 1.16 -11.03
N LEU A 64 -11.08 0.71 -9.85
CA LEU A 64 -11.78 -0.57 -9.69
C LEU A 64 -13.29 -0.46 -9.53
N GLY A 65 -13.83 0.76 -9.52
CA GLY A 65 -15.28 1.00 -9.47
C GLY A 65 -15.94 0.68 -8.13
N TYR A 66 -15.19 0.78 -7.01
CA TYR A 66 -15.77 0.59 -5.69
C TYR A 66 -16.61 1.79 -5.24
N ASP A 67 -17.63 1.55 -4.40
CA ASP A 67 -18.49 2.61 -3.86
C ASP A 67 -17.75 3.50 -2.87
N PHE A 68 -16.83 2.92 -2.08
CA PHE A 68 -16.09 3.61 -1.03
C PHE A 68 -14.59 3.37 -1.16
N PRO A 69 -13.73 4.36 -0.82
CA PRO A 69 -12.31 4.12 -0.70
C PRO A 69 -12.02 3.20 0.50
N PRO A 70 -11.03 2.32 0.39
CA PRO A 70 -10.71 1.36 1.45
C PRO A 70 -10.04 1.98 2.68
N TYR A 71 -9.67 3.25 2.63
CA TYR A 71 -9.02 3.96 3.72
C TYR A 71 -9.49 5.41 3.81
N HIS A 72 -9.70 5.89 5.04
CA HIS A 72 -10.02 7.28 5.37
C HIS A 72 -9.17 7.78 6.53
N THR A 73 -8.79 9.05 6.49
CA THR A 73 -8.07 9.69 7.59
C THR A 73 -8.95 10.02 8.79
N ASN A 74 -10.27 9.97 8.64
CA ASN A 74 -11.22 10.36 9.66
C ASN A 74 -11.41 9.25 10.68
N HIS A 75 -11.05 9.51 11.95
CA HIS A 75 -11.11 8.56 13.05
C HIS A 75 -12.52 8.09 13.45
N ALA A 76 -13.60 8.61 12.84
CA ALA A 76 -14.96 8.08 13.04
C ALA A 76 -15.10 6.59 12.62
N TYR A 77 -14.12 6.08 11.88
CA TYR A 77 -13.94 4.65 11.56
C TYR A 77 -12.81 4.02 12.40
N GLY A 78 -12.37 4.70 13.46
CA GLY A 78 -11.09 4.53 14.16
C GLY A 78 -10.96 3.37 15.13
N ASP A 79 -11.89 2.42 15.18
CA ASP A 79 -11.67 1.13 15.86
C ASP A 79 -11.06 0.08 14.93
N ARG A 80 -10.66 0.48 13.72
CA ARG A 80 -9.98 -0.43 12.82
C ARG A 80 -8.50 -0.47 13.17
N SER A 81 -8.06 -1.61 13.64
CA SER A 81 -6.66 -2.00 13.76
C SER A 81 -6.00 -2.25 12.39
N ASP A 82 -6.39 -1.45 11.38
CA ASP A 82 -5.86 -1.57 10.02
C ASP A 82 -4.40 -1.17 10.02
N ILE A 83 -3.55 -2.01 9.45
CA ILE A 83 -2.14 -1.71 9.22
C ILE A 83 -1.98 -1.34 7.75
N VAL A 84 -1.51 -0.14 7.48
CA VAL A 84 -1.39 0.37 6.13
C VAL A 84 0.07 0.66 5.81
N PHE A 85 0.49 0.25 4.63
CA PHE A 85 1.83 0.48 4.11
C PHE A 85 1.77 1.35 2.86
N MET A 86 2.81 2.13 2.69
CA MET A 86 2.98 3.01 1.55
C MET A 86 4.36 2.78 0.94
N TRP A 87 4.42 2.55 -0.37
CA TRP A 87 5.69 2.54 -1.11
C TRP A 87 6.08 3.97 -1.41
N VAL A 88 7.29 4.33 -0.99
CA VAL A 88 7.84 5.68 -1.13
C VAL A 88 9.14 5.62 -1.91
N GLY A 89 9.25 6.46 -2.90
CA GLY A 89 10.46 6.66 -3.68
C GLY A 89 10.91 8.10 -3.68
N GLU A 90 12.10 8.31 -4.21
CA GLU A 90 12.66 9.64 -4.40
C GLU A 90 12.28 10.18 -5.78
N ASP A 91 11.92 11.44 -5.83
CA ASP A 91 11.69 12.19 -7.04
C ASP A 91 12.32 13.58 -6.91
N TYR A 92 12.42 14.31 -7.99
CA TYR A 92 12.97 15.67 -8.00
C TYR A 92 11.90 16.63 -8.46
N ASP A 93 11.84 17.80 -7.82
CA ASP A 93 11.00 18.88 -8.32
C ASP A 93 11.66 19.57 -9.53
N TRP A 94 10.93 20.49 -10.15
CA TRP A 94 11.41 21.24 -11.30
C TRP A 94 12.64 22.10 -11.01
N SER A 95 12.93 22.37 -9.73
CA SER A 95 14.11 23.10 -9.27
C SER A 95 15.29 22.17 -8.95
N GLY A 96 15.13 20.84 -9.13
CA GLY A 96 16.14 19.85 -8.82
C GLY A 96 16.21 19.47 -7.34
N ASN A 97 15.29 19.93 -6.49
CA ASN A 97 15.26 19.54 -5.09
C ASN A 97 14.65 18.14 -4.95
N LYS A 98 15.27 17.34 -4.11
CA LYS A 98 14.83 15.99 -3.79
C LYS A 98 13.54 16.02 -2.96
N LYS A 99 12.57 15.23 -3.35
CA LYS A 99 11.32 15.03 -2.62
C LYS A 99 11.00 13.55 -2.52
N ALA A 100 10.25 13.17 -1.50
CA ALA A 100 9.66 11.85 -1.41
C ALA A 100 8.28 11.84 -2.09
N VAL A 101 7.96 10.75 -2.78
CA VAL A 101 6.69 10.55 -3.46
C VAL A 101 6.16 9.16 -3.11
N ALA A 102 4.91 9.10 -2.66
CA ALA A 102 4.23 7.82 -2.46
C ALA A 102 3.63 7.36 -3.79
N TYR A 103 4.07 6.23 -4.30
CA TYR A 103 3.63 5.70 -5.59
C TYR A 103 2.73 4.47 -5.49
N GLY A 104 2.42 4.04 -4.27
CA GLY A 104 1.48 2.97 -4.00
C GLY A 104 1.21 2.79 -2.52
N ALA A 105 0.16 2.06 -2.21
CA ALA A 105 -0.17 1.68 -0.85
C ALA A 105 -0.94 0.35 -0.83
N CYS A 106 -0.95 -0.29 0.34
CA CYS A 106 -1.79 -1.44 0.63
C CYS A 106 -2.26 -1.42 2.08
N GLY A 107 -3.35 -2.12 2.36
CA GLY A 107 -3.90 -2.21 3.69
C GLY A 107 -4.20 -3.64 4.10
N PHE A 108 -3.82 -3.97 5.33
CA PHE A 108 -4.16 -5.19 6.02
C PHE A 108 -5.19 -4.90 7.10
N VAL A 109 -6.22 -5.71 7.17
CA VAL A 109 -7.27 -5.64 8.18
C VAL A 109 -7.30 -6.94 8.99
N PRO A 110 -7.64 -6.88 10.29
CA PRO A 110 -7.90 -8.08 11.05
C PRO A 110 -8.98 -8.93 10.39
N SER A 111 -8.80 -10.23 10.39
CA SER A 111 -9.71 -11.19 9.78
C SER A 111 -9.90 -12.39 10.69
N GLY A 112 -11.12 -12.92 10.74
CA GLY A 112 -11.51 -14.05 11.58
C GLY A 112 -12.38 -13.62 12.75
N GLU A 113 -13.21 -14.53 13.24
CA GLU A 113 -14.10 -14.26 14.38
C GLU A 113 -13.34 -13.97 15.66
N ASP A 114 -12.14 -14.53 15.78
CA ASP A 114 -11.27 -14.36 16.95
C ASP A 114 -10.25 -13.22 16.80
N GLY A 115 -10.25 -12.50 15.70
CA GLY A 115 -9.28 -11.42 15.42
C GLY A 115 -7.82 -11.86 15.25
N HIS A 116 -7.57 -13.19 15.15
CA HIS A 116 -6.21 -13.74 15.08
C HIS A 116 -5.65 -13.86 13.66
N GLY A 117 -6.42 -13.53 12.64
CA GLY A 117 -5.98 -13.57 11.24
C GLY A 117 -5.85 -12.17 10.65
N TRP A 118 -5.17 -12.12 9.50
CA TRP A 118 -5.03 -10.90 8.71
C TRP A 118 -5.59 -11.10 7.30
N CYS A 119 -6.07 -10.03 6.71
CA CYS A 119 -6.50 -9.99 5.32
C CYS A 119 -5.83 -8.82 4.61
N LEU A 120 -5.14 -9.08 3.51
CA LEU A 120 -4.74 -8.03 2.58
C LEU A 120 -6.02 -7.55 1.87
N ALA A 121 -6.57 -6.44 2.36
CA ALA A 121 -7.86 -5.93 1.91
C ALA A 121 -7.77 -5.22 0.57
N TRP A 122 -6.66 -4.52 0.33
CA TRP A 122 -6.43 -3.81 -0.91
C TRP A 122 -4.95 -3.56 -1.16
N VAL A 123 -4.60 -3.39 -2.43
CA VAL A 123 -3.29 -2.94 -2.88
C VAL A 123 -3.45 -2.16 -4.18
N TRP A 124 -2.81 -1.01 -4.25
CA TRP A 124 -2.76 -0.20 -5.45
C TRP A 124 -1.37 0.39 -5.65
N LEU A 125 -0.89 0.27 -6.87
CA LEU A 125 0.35 0.87 -7.34
C LEU A 125 0.04 1.75 -8.53
N HIS A 126 0.73 2.87 -8.61
CA HIS A 126 0.66 3.75 -9.76
C HIS A 126 0.91 2.96 -11.05
N PRO A 127 0.13 3.12 -12.11
CA PRO A 127 0.25 2.31 -13.33
C PRO A 127 1.67 2.22 -13.91
N TYR A 128 2.46 3.31 -13.82
CA TYR A 128 3.86 3.31 -14.27
C TYR A 128 4.81 2.53 -13.34
N GLU A 129 4.40 2.29 -12.11
CA GLU A 129 5.17 1.53 -11.12
C GLU A 129 4.78 0.04 -11.08
N ARG A 130 3.75 -0.35 -11.81
CA ARG A 130 3.36 -1.77 -11.92
C ARG A 130 4.40 -2.57 -12.69
N ARG A 131 4.53 -3.86 -12.36
CA ARG A 131 5.48 -4.80 -12.94
C ARG A 131 6.95 -4.49 -12.65
N ARG A 132 7.23 -3.55 -11.73
CA ARG A 132 8.57 -3.23 -11.23
C ARG A 132 8.95 -4.01 -9.98
N ARG A 133 8.22 -5.09 -9.67
CA ARG A 133 8.45 -6.02 -8.56
C ARG A 133 8.19 -5.44 -7.16
N HIS A 134 7.63 -4.26 -6.99
CA HIS A 134 7.36 -3.65 -5.68
C HIS A 134 6.61 -4.60 -4.72
N LEU A 135 5.48 -5.18 -5.16
CA LEU A 135 4.74 -6.13 -4.34
C LEU A 135 5.55 -7.43 -4.11
N SER A 136 6.28 -7.91 -5.12
CA SER A 136 7.13 -9.10 -4.98
C SER A 136 8.24 -8.90 -3.97
N ASN A 137 8.85 -7.72 -3.93
CA ASN A 137 9.91 -7.37 -2.99
C ASN A 137 9.38 -7.25 -1.55
N ALA A 138 8.17 -6.70 -1.38
CA ALA A 138 7.53 -6.58 -0.08
C ALA A 138 6.90 -7.89 0.43
N TRP A 139 6.65 -8.86 -0.45
CA TRP A 139 5.93 -10.09 -0.11
C TRP A 139 6.55 -10.93 0.99
N PRO A 140 7.89 -11.15 1.03
CA PRO A 140 8.54 -11.86 2.13
C PRO A 140 8.31 -11.18 3.47
N TYR A 141 8.42 -9.85 3.53
CA TYR A 141 8.17 -9.06 4.74
C TYR A 141 6.72 -9.22 5.22
N PHE A 142 5.74 -9.16 4.32
CA PHE A 142 4.34 -9.36 4.70
C PHE A 142 4.09 -10.77 5.23
N ARG A 143 4.72 -11.79 4.64
CA ARG A 143 4.61 -13.17 5.12
C ARG A 143 5.27 -13.37 6.48
N GLU A 144 6.39 -12.73 6.74
CA GLU A 144 7.05 -12.77 8.05
C GLU A 144 6.19 -12.09 9.12
N ARG A 145 5.64 -10.91 8.81
CA ARG A 145 4.87 -10.10 9.75
C ARG A 145 3.48 -10.64 10.06
N PHE A 146 2.76 -11.11 9.05
CA PHE A 146 1.35 -11.50 9.14
C PHE A 146 1.14 -13.02 9.04
N GLY A 147 2.19 -13.79 8.82
CA GLY A 147 2.09 -15.23 8.60
C GLY A 147 1.31 -15.56 7.33
N ARG A 148 0.38 -16.51 7.44
CA ARG A 148 -0.59 -16.81 6.38
C ARG A 148 -1.78 -15.86 6.55
N PHE A 149 -2.06 -15.06 5.56
CA PHE A 149 -3.16 -14.10 5.55
C PHE A 149 -4.12 -14.34 4.38
N PHE A 150 -5.34 -13.87 4.54
CA PHE A 150 -6.34 -13.91 3.48
C PHE A 150 -6.07 -12.80 2.45
N ILE A 151 -6.61 -12.96 1.26
CA ILE A 151 -6.64 -11.91 0.25
C ILE A 151 -8.11 -11.57 -0.02
N GLN A 152 -8.44 -10.29 0.03
CA GLN A 152 -9.81 -9.83 -0.19
C GLN A 152 -10.28 -10.14 -1.61
N ALA A 153 -11.40 -10.82 -1.71
CA ALA A 153 -12.09 -11.04 -2.97
C ALA A 153 -13.00 -9.84 -3.33
N PRO A 154 -13.27 -9.60 -4.62
CA PRO A 154 -12.83 -10.37 -5.79
C PRO A 154 -11.38 -10.07 -6.19
N LEU A 155 -10.66 -11.09 -6.63
CA LEU A 155 -9.27 -10.94 -7.07
C LEU A 155 -9.23 -10.47 -8.53
N SER A 156 -8.45 -9.42 -8.79
CA SER A 156 -8.11 -9.05 -10.17
C SER A 156 -7.31 -10.16 -10.87
N PHE A 157 -7.34 -10.17 -12.20
CA PHE A 157 -6.52 -11.10 -12.99
C PHE A 157 -5.03 -10.99 -12.61
N THR A 158 -4.52 -9.78 -12.49
CA THR A 158 -3.11 -9.52 -12.12
C THR A 158 -2.77 -10.08 -10.74
N MET A 159 -3.69 -9.97 -9.76
CA MET A 159 -3.47 -10.53 -8.43
C MET A 159 -3.48 -12.06 -8.46
N LYS A 160 -4.37 -12.68 -9.22
CA LYS A 160 -4.39 -14.15 -9.38
C LYS A 160 -3.06 -14.66 -9.94
N GLU A 161 -2.53 -14.03 -11.00
CA GLU A 161 -1.24 -14.38 -11.58
C GLU A 161 -0.07 -14.14 -10.61
N PHE A 162 -0.13 -13.06 -9.84
CA PHE A 162 0.86 -12.79 -8.80
C PHE A 162 0.88 -13.91 -7.74
N LEU A 163 -0.27 -14.30 -7.20
CA LEU A 163 -0.38 -15.35 -6.19
C LEU A 163 0.10 -16.70 -6.72
N ARG A 164 -0.29 -17.05 -7.97
CA ARG A 164 0.19 -18.26 -8.64
C ARG A 164 1.72 -18.29 -8.74
N LYS A 165 2.32 -17.16 -9.15
CA LYS A 165 3.79 -17.04 -9.29
C LYS A 165 4.52 -17.17 -7.95
N HIS A 166 3.91 -16.72 -6.87
CA HIS A 166 4.47 -16.80 -5.52
C HIS A 166 4.03 -18.03 -4.74
N GLU A 167 3.37 -19.00 -5.42
CA GLU A 167 2.87 -20.25 -4.83
C GLU A 167 2.08 -20.01 -3.54
N TYR A 168 1.27 -18.95 -3.54
CA TYR A 168 0.53 -18.53 -2.37
C TYR A 168 -0.92 -19.02 -2.42
N ASN A 169 -1.24 -19.94 -1.53
CA ASN A 169 -2.60 -20.40 -1.30
C ASN A 169 -3.19 -19.63 -0.12
N THR A 170 -4.26 -18.88 -0.39
CA THR A 170 -5.02 -18.21 0.68
C THR A 170 -5.54 -19.24 1.68
N PRO A 171 -5.49 -18.97 3.00
CA PRO A 171 -6.13 -19.83 3.98
C PRO A 171 -7.61 -20.01 3.65
N GLU A 172 -8.17 -21.18 3.92
CA GLU A 172 -9.62 -21.39 3.85
C GLU A 172 -10.28 -20.62 5.00
N ARG A 173 -11.33 -19.87 4.70
CA ARG A 173 -12.19 -19.29 5.73
C ARG A 173 -12.95 -20.43 6.38
N ARG A 174 -12.68 -20.70 7.64
CA ARG A 174 -13.48 -21.61 8.46
C ARG A 174 -14.71 -20.89 8.98
#